data_006e308d0777dfeb11245e9c9def9f2a
#
_entry.id   006e308d0777dfeb11245e9c9def9f2a
#
_cell.length_a   1.000
_cell.length_b   1.000
_cell.length_c   1.000
_cell.angle_alpha   90.00
_cell.angle_beta   90.00
_cell.angle_gamma   90.00
#
_symmetry.space_group_name_H-M   'P 1'
#
loop_
_entity.id
_entity.type
_entity.pdbx_description
1 polymer ?
#
loop_
_entity_poly.entity_id
_entity_poly.type
_entity_poly.pdbx_seq_one_letter_code
_entity_poly.pdbx_strand_id
1 'polypeptide(L)'
;IPWFQRRGIHNVTELAWWEESSLDTPDGPARVVALPARHWARRSLIADARRLWASWALILPSGNAIYFAGDSAYFPGFAEIGEHLGPFDASLLPIGAYEPRWFMQTAHMDPDEAVQAYADLGGRGTFVGMHWGTFRLSNEDPLEPPHRTRRAWAARNYPGEDLWILRHGETRTRRLTAPPPRNAGL
;
A
#
# COMPACT_ATOMS: atom_id res chain seq x y z
N ILE A 1 13.33 3.34 -17.85
CA ILE A 1 12.67 3.53 -19.17
C ILE A 1 13.29 2.64 -20.26
N PRO A 2 14.64 2.57 -20.50
CA PRO A 2 15.20 1.82 -21.64
C PRO A 2 14.84 0.32 -21.66
N TRP A 3 14.61 -0.30 -20.51
CA TRP A 3 14.20 -1.70 -20.41
C TRP A 3 12.82 -1.95 -21.00
N PHE A 4 11.87 -1.04 -20.74
CA PHE A 4 10.51 -1.09 -21.27
C PHE A 4 10.48 -0.80 -22.78
N GLN A 5 11.21 0.22 -23.22
CA GLN A 5 11.30 0.63 -24.61
C GLN A 5 11.83 -0.50 -25.52
N ARG A 6 12.86 -1.24 -25.06
CA ARG A 6 13.35 -2.43 -25.79
C ARG A 6 12.32 -3.57 -25.91
N ARG A 7 11.18 -3.48 -25.20
CA ARG A 7 10.05 -4.43 -25.26
C ARG A 7 8.82 -3.84 -25.92
N GLY A 8 8.97 -2.70 -26.60
CA GLY A 8 7.87 -2.04 -27.28
C GLY A 8 6.89 -1.31 -26.36
N ILE A 9 7.23 -1.13 -25.07
CA ILE A 9 6.39 -0.40 -24.11
C ILE A 9 6.94 1.03 -24.01
N HIS A 10 6.21 1.97 -24.61
CA HIS A 10 6.65 3.36 -24.72
C HIS A 10 5.92 4.33 -23.78
N ASN A 11 4.71 3.97 -23.33
CA ASN A 11 3.95 4.78 -22.37
C ASN A 11 4.39 4.45 -20.94
N VAL A 12 5.53 4.99 -20.55
CA VAL A 12 6.16 4.76 -19.24
C VAL A 12 6.68 6.09 -18.72
N THR A 13 6.27 6.42 -17.50
CA THR A 13 6.77 7.55 -16.73
C THR A 13 7.59 7.03 -15.54
N GLU A 14 8.79 7.53 -15.33
CA GLU A 14 9.59 7.31 -14.12
C GLU A 14 9.28 8.44 -13.12
N LEU A 15 9.06 8.06 -11.86
CA LEU A 15 8.82 8.99 -10.76
C LEU A 15 9.79 8.71 -9.62
N ALA A 16 10.33 9.74 -9.01
CA ALA A 16 10.96 9.68 -7.70
C ALA A 16 9.89 9.75 -6.60
N TRP A 17 10.27 9.49 -5.36
CA TRP A 17 9.36 9.68 -4.23
C TRP A 17 8.86 11.12 -4.16
N TRP A 18 7.57 11.27 -3.88
CA TRP A 18 6.82 12.53 -3.84
C TRP A 18 6.60 13.19 -5.20
N GLU A 19 7.07 12.59 -6.28
CA GLU A 19 6.69 13.02 -7.62
C GLU A 19 5.35 12.44 -8.02
N GLU A 20 4.63 13.16 -8.87
CA GLU A 20 3.32 12.76 -9.35
C GLU A 20 3.20 12.81 -10.86
N SER A 21 2.23 12.05 -11.37
CA SER A 21 1.81 12.06 -12.76
C SER A 21 0.30 12.07 -12.87
N SER A 22 -0.22 12.61 -13.95
CA SER A 22 -1.64 12.60 -14.25
C SER A 22 -2.02 11.31 -15.01
N LEU A 23 -3.17 10.75 -14.65
CA LEU A 23 -3.81 9.63 -15.34
C LEU A 23 -5.19 10.09 -15.80
N ASP A 24 -5.42 10.10 -17.11
CA ASP A 24 -6.73 10.45 -17.66
C ASP A 24 -7.77 9.39 -17.29
N THR A 25 -8.91 9.86 -16.76
CA THR A 25 -10.07 9.02 -16.46
C THR A 25 -11.33 9.64 -17.05
N PRO A 26 -12.43 8.87 -17.23
CA PRO A 26 -13.68 9.40 -17.75
C PRO A 26 -14.25 10.59 -16.95
N ASP A 27 -13.94 10.65 -15.65
CA ASP A 27 -14.43 11.70 -14.74
C ASP A 27 -13.44 12.88 -14.58
N GLY A 28 -12.35 12.90 -15.37
CA GLY A 28 -11.28 13.89 -15.32
C GLY A 28 -9.94 13.28 -14.91
N PRO A 29 -8.88 14.11 -14.80
CA PRO A 29 -7.55 13.61 -14.48
C PRO A 29 -7.45 13.16 -13.02
N ALA A 30 -6.98 11.93 -12.79
CA ALA A 30 -6.55 11.45 -11.49
C ALA A 30 -5.05 11.72 -11.29
N ARG A 31 -4.62 11.95 -10.05
CA ARG A 31 -3.20 12.10 -9.69
C ARG A 31 -2.67 10.77 -9.17
N VAL A 32 -1.54 10.35 -9.70
CA VAL A 32 -0.78 9.18 -9.21
C VAL A 32 0.51 9.70 -8.58
N VAL A 33 0.68 9.50 -7.29
CA VAL A 33 1.86 9.96 -6.53
C VAL A 33 2.71 8.76 -6.16
N ALA A 34 4.01 8.81 -6.50
CA ALA A 34 4.99 7.84 -6.03
C ALA A 34 5.45 8.22 -4.62
N LEU A 35 5.42 7.27 -3.69
CA LEU A 35 5.64 7.52 -2.27
C LEU A 35 6.73 6.61 -1.70
N PRO A 36 7.40 7.00 -0.60
CA PRO A 36 8.34 6.16 0.08
C PRO A 36 7.74 4.81 0.48
N ALA A 37 8.57 3.77 0.42
CA ALA A 37 8.32 2.46 1.01
C ALA A 37 9.62 1.98 1.63
N ARG A 38 9.56 0.98 2.50
CA ARG A 38 10.75 0.36 3.09
C ARG A 38 10.86 -1.08 2.62
N HIS A 39 11.64 -1.28 1.57
CA HIS A 39 11.89 -2.61 1.00
C HIS A 39 13.33 -2.67 0.44
N TRP A 40 13.63 -3.67 -0.34
CA TRP A 40 14.89 -3.82 -1.06
C TRP A 40 14.66 -4.31 -2.49
N ALA A 41 15.52 -3.92 -3.41
CA ALA A 41 15.49 -4.41 -4.78
C ALA A 41 16.79 -5.16 -5.10
N ARG A 42 16.67 -6.44 -5.45
CA ARG A 42 17.81 -7.26 -5.88
C ARG A 42 17.40 -8.07 -7.11
N ARG A 43 17.73 -7.57 -8.28
CA ARG A 43 17.50 -8.29 -9.55
C ARG A 43 18.81 -8.83 -10.17
N SER A 44 19.95 -8.58 -9.53
CA SER A 44 21.26 -9.11 -9.92
C SER A 44 22.10 -9.36 -8.67
N LEU A 45 23.21 -10.10 -8.81
CA LEU A 45 24.16 -10.33 -7.72
C LEU A 45 24.87 -9.02 -7.28
N ILE A 46 24.84 -8.00 -8.13
CA ILE A 46 25.32 -6.65 -7.83
C ILE A 46 24.08 -5.81 -7.47
N ALA A 47 24.04 -5.27 -6.25
CA ALA A 47 22.96 -4.40 -5.80
C ALA A 47 22.83 -3.19 -6.74
N ASP A 48 21.71 -3.08 -7.45
CA ASP A 48 21.42 -1.91 -8.28
C ASP A 48 20.75 -0.85 -7.42
N ALA A 49 21.57 0.01 -6.81
CA ALA A 49 21.11 1.13 -5.97
C ALA A 49 20.34 2.22 -6.75
N ARG A 50 20.17 2.05 -8.06
CA ARG A 50 19.51 3.00 -8.95
C ARG A 50 18.00 2.77 -9.11
N ARG A 51 17.43 1.82 -8.37
CA ARG A 51 15.99 1.51 -8.41
C ARG A 51 15.39 1.76 -7.04
N LEU A 52 14.43 2.67 -6.99
CA LEU A 52 13.62 2.88 -5.80
C LEU A 52 12.49 1.85 -5.75
N TRP A 53 12.20 1.38 -4.55
CA TRP A 53 10.94 0.77 -4.19
C TRP A 53 9.96 1.87 -3.85
N ALA A 54 8.69 1.68 -4.15
CA ALA A 54 7.69 2.72 -3.96
C ALA A 54 6.35 2.14 -3.50
N SER A 55 5.64 2.93 -2.73
CA SER A 55 4.20 2.85 -2.53
C SER A 55 3.52 3.92 -3.40
N TRP A 56 2.20 3.89 -3.47
CA TRP A 56 1.46 4.73 -4.40
C TRP A 56 0.20 5.30 -3.76
N ALA A 57 -0.08 6.56 -4.05
CA ALA A 57 -1.41 7.14 -3.83
C ALA A 57 -2.07 7.44 -5.18
N LEU A 58 -3.33 7.04 -5.31
CA LEU A 58 -4.22 7.43 -6.40
C LEU A 58 -5.28 8.37 -5.86
N ILE A 59 -5.28 9.61 -6.33
CA ILE A 59 -6.24 10.63 -5.94
C ILE A 59 -7.15 10.90 -7.12
N LEU A 60 -8.43 10.54 -6.96
CA LEU A 60 -9.45 10.64 -7.99
C LEU A 60 -9.93 12.09 -8.17
N PRO A 61 -10.54 12.44 -9.33
CA PRO A 61 -11.13 13.77 -9.53
C PRO A 61 -12.20 14.14 -8.50
N SER A 62 -12.89 13.13 -7.94
CA SER A 62 -13.85 13.31 -6.84
C SER A 62 -13.21 13.76 -5.53
N GLY A 63 -11.88 13.72 -5.42
CA GLY A 63 -11.13 13.91 -4.19
C GLY A 63 -10.96 12.65 -3.34
N ASN A 64 -11.58 11.52 -3.67
CA ASN A 64 -11.32 10.24 -2.99
C ASN A 64 -9.89 9.77 -3.26
N ALA A 65 -9.26 9.11 -2.28
CA ALA A 65 -7.90 8.61 -2.43
C ALA A 65 -7.74 7.17 -1.99
N ILE A 66 -6.88 6.47 -2.71
CA ILE A 66 -6.53 5.08 -2.48
C ILE A 66 -5.02 5.01 -2.25
N TYR A 67 -4.60 4.33 -1.21
CA TYR A 67 -3.20 4.03 -0.94
C TYR A 67 -2.89 2.57 -1.22
N PHE A 68 -1.76 2.33 -1.89
CA PHE A 68 -1.22 1.00 -2.18
C PHE A 68 0.22 0.91 -1.68
N ALA A 69 0.45 0.12 -0.65
CA ALA A 69 1.76 0.03 -0.02
C ALA A 69 2.82 -0.67 -0.88
N GLY A 70 2.42 -1.60 -1.78
CA GLY A 70 3.36 -2.56 -2.34
C GLY A 70 3.95 -3.45 -1.25
N ASP A 71 5.16 -3.98 -1.49
CA ASP A 71 5.93 -4.68 -0.47
C ASP A 71 6.65 -3.63 0.38
N SER A 72 6.36 -3.58 1.66
CA SER A 72 6.99 -2.65 2.59
C SER A 72 7.06 -3.22 4.01
N ALA A 73 8.18 -2.99 4.67
CA ALA A 73 8.23 -3.04 6.12
C ALA A 73 7.53 -1.80 6.70
N TYR A 74 7.13 -1.88 7.96
CA TYR A 74 6.68 -0.71 8.71
C TYR A 74 7.83 0.29 8.91
N PHE A 75 7.55 1.58 8.76
CA PHE A 75 8.47 2.68 8.98
C PHE A 75 7.71 3.99 9.26
N PRO A 76 8.36 4.99 9.90
CA PRO A 76 7.69 6.25 10.28
C PRO A 76 7.09 7.06 9.11
N GLY A 77 7.54 6.84 7.89
CA GLY A 77 7.03 7.52 6.71
C GLY A 77 5.54 7.30 6.44
N PHE A 78 4.89 6.28 7.03
CA PHE A 78 3.44 6.13 6.93
C PHE A 78 2.70 7.31 7.57
N ALA A 79 3.20 7.83 8.70
CA ALA A 79 2.62 9.01 9.35
C ALA A 79 2.80 10.27 8.49
N GLU A 80 3.97 10.45 7.89
CA GLU A 80 4.24 11.56 6.95
C GLU A 80 3.31 11.49 5.72
N ILE A 81 3.13 10.30 5.14
CA ILE A 81 2.20 10.09 4.02
C ILE A 81 0.77 10.41 4.45
N GLY A 82 0.36 9.98 5.64
CA GLY A 82 -0.96 10.26 6.21
C GLY A 82 -1.21 11.75 6.43
N GLU A 83 -0.20 12.47 6.91
CA GLU A 83 -0.26 13.91 7.14
C GLU A 83 -0.42 14.70 5.83
N HIS A 84 0.30 14.32 4.77
CA HIS A 84 0.31 15.05 3.50
C HIS A 84 -0.85 14.69 2.57
N LEU A 85 -1.22 13.42 2.49
CA LEU A 85 -2.17 12.92 1.49
C LEU A 85 -3.39 12.20 2.09
N GLY A 86 -3.35 11.86 3.37
CA GLY A 86 -4.46 11.21 4.06
C GLY A 86 -5.61 12.16 4.44
N PRO A 87 -6.65 11.62 5.07
CA PRO A 87 -6.90 10.19 5.22
C PRO A 87 -7.31 9.54 3.89
N PHE A 88 -7.01 8.25 3.74
CA PHE A 88 -7.35 7.48 2.54
C PHE A 88 -8.72 6.79 2.68
N ASP A 89 -9.46 6.68 1.56
CA ASP A 89 -10.75 5.97 1.51
C ASP A 89 -10.55 4.44 1.42
N ALA A 90 -9.38 4.01 0.92
CA ALA A 90 -8.93 2.63 0.99
C ALA A 90 -7.40 2.57 1.10
N SER A 91 -6.91 1.67 1.96
CA SER A 91 -5.47 1.41 2.14
C SER A 91 -5.19 -0.08 1.94
N LEU A 92 -4.44 -0.41 0.88
CA LEU A 92 -4.03 -1.77 0.56
C LEU A 92 -2.67 -2.01 1.21
N LEU A 93 -2.64 -2.88 2.23
CA LEU A 93 -1.48 -3.10 3.08
C LEU A 93 -1.08 -4.58 3.12
N PRO A 94 0.22 -4.90 3.02
CA PRO A 94 0.71 -6.27 3.08
C PRO A 94 0.54 -6.81 4.51
N ILE A 95 0.10 -8.07 4.62
CA ILE A 95 -0.11 -8.74 5.90
C ILE A 95 0.57 -10.10 5.98
N GLY A 96 1.35 -10.50 4.98
CA GLY A 96 2.07 -11.78 4.91
C GLY A 96 3.56 -11.62 4.67
N ALA A 97 4.27 -12.74 4.69
CA ALA A 97 5.71 -12.85 4.51
C ALA A 97 6.53 -12.15 5.60
N TYR A 98 6.17 -12.33 6.88
CA TYR A 98 6.80 -11.62 7.99
C TYR A 98 7.66 -12.48 8.92
N GLU A 99 7.65 -13.81 8.81
CA GLU A 99 8.48 -14.69 9.64
C GLU A 99 9.69 -15.28 8.87
N PRO A 100 10.86 -15.40 9.52
CA PRO A 100 11.15 -15.01 10.91
C PRO A 100 11.39 -13.50 11.03
N ARG A 101 10.85 -12.88 12.09
CA ARG A 101 10.90 -11.42 12.28
C ARG A 101 12.30 -10.82 12.22
N TRP A 102 13.31 -11.51 12.81
CA TRP A 102 14.69 -11.02 12.83
C TRP A 102 15.26 -10.73 11.42
N PHE A 103 14.73 -11.38 10.39
CA PHE A 103 15.13 -11.20 8.99
C PHE A 103 14.11 -10.37 8.21
N MET A 104 12.82 -10.71 8.31
CA MET A 104 11.76 -10.15 7.47
C MET A 104 11.36 -8.72 7.86
N GLN A 105 11.53 -8.31 9.11
CA GLN A 105 11.14 -6.97 9.60
C GLN A 105 11.80 -5.79 8.87
N THR A 106 12.85 -6.04 8.10
CA THR A 106 13.54 -5.00 7.32
C THR A 106 12.88 -4.72 5.98
N ALA A 107 12.02 -5.64 5.50
CA ALA A 107 11.38 -5.59 4.19
C ALA A 107 9.86 -5.79 4.22
N HIS A 108 9.34 -6.49 5.24
CA HIS A 108 7.91 -6.82 5.34
C HIS A 108 7.38 -6.48 6.74
N MET A 109 6.23 -5.83 6.78
CA MET A 109 5.49 -5.61 8.03
C MET A 109 4.72 -6.87 8.42
N ASP A 110 4.49 -7.04 9.71
CA ASP A 110 3.57 -8.05 10.23
C ASP A 110 2.14 -7.48 10.32
N PRO A 111 1.12 -8.32 10.60
CA PRO A 111 -0.27 -7.84 10.67
C PRO A 111 -0.54 -6.76 11.70
N ASP A 112 0.16 -6.73 12.84
CA ASP A 112 0.02 -5.68 13.86
C ASP A 112 0.61 -4.36 13.36
N GLU A 113 1.76 -4.42 12.71
CA GLU A 113 2.40 -3.28 12.04
C GLU A 113 1.57 -2.77 10.86
N ALA A 114 0.89 -3.66 10.11
CA ALA A 114 -0.01 -3.24 9.03
C ALA A 114 -1.22 -2.46 9.56
N VAL A 115 -1.79 -2.88 10.69
CA VAL A 115 -2.87 -2.12 11.37
C VAL A 115 -2.34 -0.81 11.96
N GLN A 116 -1.08 -0.75 12.41
CA GLN A 116 -0.43 0.50 12.81
C GLN A 116 -0.27 1.43 11.61
N ALA A 117 0.25 0.93 10.48
CA ALA A 117 0.41 1.73 9.26
C ALA A 117 -0.93 2.31 8.77
N TYR A 118 -2.02 1.55 8.87
CA TYR A 118 -3.36 2.07 8.59
C TYR A 118 -3.73 3.25 9.51
N ALA A 119 -3.44 3.14 10.81
CA ALA A 119 -3.69 4.23 11.74
C ALA A 119 -2.88 5.48 11.37
N ASP A 120 -1.61 5.31 11.04
CA ASP A 120 -0.69 6.39 10.65
C ASP A 120 -1.11 7.06 9.33
N LEU A 121 -1.70 6.30 8.40
CA LEU A 121 -2.28 6.81 7.15
C LEU A 121 -3.60 7.59 7.35
N GLY A 122 -4.03 7.78 8.59
CA GLY A 122 -5.24 8.54 8.95
C GLY A 122 -6.38 7.69 9.53
N GLY A 123 -6.22 6.36 9.61
CA GLY A 123 -7.13 5.45 10.32
C GLY A 123 -8.58 5.48 9.82
N ARG A 124 -8.78 5.71 8.52
CA ARG A 124 -10.10 5.89 7.91
C ARG A 124 -10.26 5.02 6.65
N GLY A 125 -11.52 4.77 6.27
CA GLY A 125 -11.86 4.05 5.06
C GLY A 125 -11.63 2.55 5.19
N THR A 126 -11.41 1.88 4.09
CA THR A 126 -11.28 0.43 4.06
C THR A 126 -9.81 0.00 4.16
N PHE A 127 -9.49 -0.83 5.16
CA PHE A 127 -8.26 -1.61 5.16
C PHE A 127 -8.43 -2.81 4.25
N VAL A 128 -7.57 -2.98 3.27
CA VAL A 128 -7.55 -4.14 2.38
C VAL A 128 -6.25 -4.92 2.61
N GLY A 129 -6.36 -6.10 3.22
CA GLY A 129 -5.21 -6.98 3.44
C GLY A 129 -4.77 -7.65 2.15
N MET A 130 -3.51 -7.48 1.77
CA MET A 130 -2.91 -8.08 0.59
C MET A 130 -1.61 -8.83 0.91
N HIS A 131 -0.95 -9.39 -0.10
CA HIS A 131 0.35 -10.06 0.01
C HIS A 131 0.33 -11.27 0.97
N TRP A 132 -0.71 -12.09 0.93
CA TRP A 132 -0.86 -13.29 1.75
C TRP A 132 -1.53 -14.44 0.98
N GLY A 133 -1.31 -15.67 1.42
CA GLY A 133 -2.08 -16.85 1.02
C GLY A 133 -1.82 -17.41 -0.39
N THR A 134 -1.06 -16.74 -1.26
CA THR A 134 -0.78 -17.22 -2.64
C THR A 134 0.44 -18.14 -2.69
N PHE A 135 1.53 -17.73 -2.07
CA PHE A 135 2.78 -18.48 -2.03
C PHE A 135 3.29 -18.56 -0.60
N ARG A 136 3.91 -19.68 -0.24
CA ARG A 136 4.64 -19.81 1.02
C ARG A 136 6.02 -19.18 0.87
N LEU A 137 6.11 -17.88 1.16
CA LEU A 137 7.34 -17.10 1.02
C LEU A 137 8.16 -17.03 2.32
N SER A 138 7.58 -17.44 3.44
CA SER A 138 8.13 -17.28 4.79
C SER A 138 7.64 -18.38 5.72
N ASN A 139 7.92 -18.29 7.02
CA ASN A 139 7.74 -19.40 7.96
C ASN A 139 6.39 -19.37 8.71
N GLU A 140 5.62 -18.28 8.65
CA GLU A 140 4.27 -18.26 9.23
C GLU A 140 3.32 -19.25 8.54
N ASP A 141 2.31 -19.72 9.28
CA ASP A 141 1.22 -20.49 8.68
C ASP A 141 0.49 -19.61 7.65
N PRO A 142 0.23 -20.11 6.42
CA PRO A 142 -0.41 -19.34 5.36
C PRO A 142 -1.78 -18.74 5.72
N LEU A 143 -2.47 -19.27 6.72
CA LEU A 143 -3.76 -18.77 7.20
C LEU A 143 -3.64 -17.89 8.46
N GLU A 144 -2.46 -17.80 9.07
CA GLU A 144 -2.24 -16.95 10.24
C GLU A 144 -2.45 -15.46 9.94
N PRO A 145 -1.95 -14.88 8.82
CA PRO A 145 -2.06 -13.44 8.54
C PRO A 145 -3.49 -12.91 8.66
N PRO A 146 -4.53 -13.51 8.05
CA PRO A 146 -5.92 -13.09 8.24
C PRO A 146 -6.40 -13.09 9.69
N HIS A 147 -6.03 -14.12 10.45
CA HIS A 147 -6.46 -14.25 11.84
C HIS A 147 -5.78 -13.21 12.74
N ARG A 148 -4.48 -13.01 12.56
CA ARG A 148 -3.69 -12.03 13.32
C ARG A 148 -4.15 -10.61 13.00
N THR A 149 -4.39 -10.30 11.72
CA THR A 149 -4.93 -8.98 11.30
C THR A 149 -6.28 -8.69 11.96
N ARG A 150 -7.22 -9.66 11.97
CA ARG A 150 -8.52 -9.47 12.62
C ARG A 150 -8.39 -9.21 14.12
N ARG A 151 -7.47 -9.88 14.81
CA ARG A 151 -7.19 -9.64 16.24
C ARG A 151 -6.62 -8.25 16.48
N ALA A 152 -5.61 -7.85 15.70
CA ALA A 152 -5.01 -6.52 15.80
C ALA A 152 -6.02 -5.40 15.51
N TRP A 153 -6.90 -5.62 14.52
CA TRP A 153 -7.98 -4.70 14.16
C TRP A 153 -9.00 -4.52 15.29
N ALA A 154 -9.48 -5.64 15.84
CA ALA A 154 -10.43 -5.65 16.94
C ALA A 154 -9.84 -5.01 18.22
N ALA A 155 -8.56 -5.23 18.51
CA ALA A 155 -7.87 -4.63 19.65
C ALA A 155 -7.82 -3.09 19.60
N ARG A 156 -7.98 -2.49 18.41
CA ARG A 156 -8.07 -1.03 18.21
C ARG A 156 -9.51 -0.51 18.12
N ASN A 157 -10.49 -1.38 18.31
CA ASN A 157 -11.93 -1.06 18.21
C ASN A 157 -12.33 -0.44 16.85
N TYR A 158 -11.65 -0.80 15.76
CA TYR A 158 -12.03 -0.38 14.42
C TYR A 158 -13.26 -1.15 13.93
N PRO A 159 -14.14 -0.52 13.10
CA PRO A 159 -15.34 -1.17 12.58
C PRO A 159 -15.01 -2.40 11.72
N GLY A 160 -15.67 -3.52 11.96
CA GLY A 160 -15.41 -4.78 11.25
C GLY A 160 -15.70 -4.70 9.75
N GLU A 161 -16.64 -3.87 9.33
CA GLU A 161 -17.00 -3.62 7.93
C GLU A 161 -15.91 -2.90 7.13
N ASP A 162 -14.99 -2.23 7.81
CA ASP A 162 -13.87 -1.54 7.20
C ASP A 162 -12.65 -2.45 7.00
N LEU A 163 -12.67 -3.68 7.51
CA LEU A 163 -11.62 -4.66 7.32
C LEU A 163 -11.97 -5.64 6.20
N TRP A 164 -11.25 -5.57 5.09
CA TRP A 164 -11.39 -6.49 3.96
C TRP A 164 -10.16 -7.38 3.82
N ILE A 165 -10.32 -8.66 4.10
CA ILE A 165 -9.34 -9.70 3.83
C ILE A 165 -9.98 -10.67 2.86
N LEU A 166 -9.82 -10.38 1.57
CA LEU A 166 -10.52 -11.05 0.48
C LEU A 166 -9.89 -12.40 0.17
N ARG A 167 -10.72 -13.39 -0.16
CA ARG A 167 -10.26 -14.66 -0.73
C ARG A 167 -9.86 -14.45 -2.19
N HIS A 168 -9.02 -15.33 -2.71
CA HIS A 168 -8.72 -15.33 -4.14
C HIS A 168 -10.00 -15.45 -4.96
N GLY A 169 -10.19 -14.55 -5.93
CA GLY A 169 -11.39 -14.47 -6.75
C GLY A 169 -12.60 -13.77 -6.09
N GLU A 170 -12.51 -13.39 -4.81
CA GLU A 170 -13.57 -12.61 -4.15
C GLU A 170 -13.52 -11.16 -4.64
N THR A 171 -14.69 -10.61 -4.92
CA THR A 171 -14.88 -9.20 -5.24
C THR A 171 -15.82 -8.56 -4.24
N ARG A 172 -15.48 -7.38 -3.75
CA ARG A 172 -16.36 -6.53 -2.94
C ARG A 172 -16.45 -5.14 -3.56
N THR A 173 -17.59 -4.51 -3.37
CA THR A 173 -17.83 -3.14 -3.81
C THR A 173 -18.17 -2.28 -2.62
N ARG A 174 -17.58 -1.10 -2.55
CA ARG A 174 -17.93 -0.05 -1.59
C ARG A 174 -18.21 1.24 -2.35
N ARG A 175 -19.36 1.86 -2.08
CA ARG A 175 -19.59 3.22 -2.57
C ARG A 175 -18.79 4.18 -1.71
N LEU A 176 -17.92 4.95 -2.32
CA LEU A 176 -17.18 6.00 -1.64
C LEU A 176 -18.14 7.19 -1.42
N THR A 177 -18.13 7.75 -0.23
CA THR A 177 -18.81 9.00 0.10
C THR A 177 -17.91 10.17 -0.30
N ALA A 178 -18.49 11.38 -0.38
CA ALA A 178 -17.68 12.58 -0.61
C ALA A 178 -16.50 12.64 0.39
N PRO A 179 -15.27 12.85 -0.07
CA PRO A 179 -14.11 12.90 0.81
C PRO A 179 -14.21 14.08 1.76
N PRO A 180 -13.61 14.02 2.95
CA PRO A 180 -13.41 15.20 3.78
C PRO A 180 -12.51 16.20 3.05
N PRO A 181 -12.56 17.48 3.42
CA PRO A 181 -11.58 18.43 2.93
C PRO A 181 -10.18 17.92 3.28
N ARG A 182 -9.30 17.86 2.29
CA ARG A 182 -7.89 17.49 2.46
C ARG A 182 -7.07 18.75 2.61
N ASN A 183 -5.97 18.64 3.33
CA ASN A 183 -4.98 19.71 3.34
C ASN A 183 -4.48 19.91 1.90
N ALA A 184 -4.69 21.07 1.34
CA ALA A 184 -4.15 21.45 0.04
C ALA A 184 -2.65 21.71 0.24
N GLY A 185 -1.81 20.72 -0.07
CA GLY A 185 -0.41 21.03 0.01
C GLY A 185 0.53 19.84 -0.21
N LEU A 186 1.08 19.78 -1.36
CA LEU A 186 2.52 19.73 -1.62
C LEU A 186 2.88 20.98 -2.36
#